data_12c39bd57df7f5e13d91ead49b9361cd
#
_entry.id   12c39bd57df7f5e13d91ead49b9361cd
#
_cell.length_a   1.000
_cell.length_b   1.000
_cell.length_c   1.000
_cell.angle_alpha   90.00
_cell.angle_beta   90.00
_cell.angle_gamma   90.00
#
_symmetry.space_group_name_H-M   'P 1'
#
loop_
_entity.id
_entity.type
_entity.pdbx_description
1 polymer ?
#
loop_
_entity_poly.entity_id
_entity_poly.type
_entity_poly.pdbx_seq_one_letter_code
_entity_poly.pdbx_strand_id
1 'polypeptide(L)'
;MARLPEKTRGIARILHLDDAGARVELDIEGMRRLFDELYAASMEEQKESQPRKDEPPLREEEVEQTDAKGKVKRKKYFIYKVPVPRAGLLLDHAPGANDAGLWVKLWRDMLWRTLRGVPATRLPFIARAQGTDNGDAEKAWKRLTSKKAGTVQLSSTDYLGAMDRNADGVSFEDAPREWFLLHFWPYVTQVHVPRALKLKDKVIQEEHAGFALVIPDVGLLQSFCEELPHALRERSTEVSGFRPRAALVDLVEESALMTGRLLRERLSQTEGARAYSALVLGYELAHLDKEGNNVRTYSASRFEPTVSMVDEYQALQHPALWDPLFRRTRLQNLVGGRPWYAGFDRIASTLPYTATFGAKGFRHDARVSFERNKDMESNESAATGPGLEQLVLQVARTYVGRKLKLKHGMEWDGVKDDPKKKADYEKEKERIARDAFLAVRSRTGPDFIAYFAGTLCSVPHHLKAEQFVRLSRALHERTEDVRTLTLLALSATA
;
A
#
# COMPACT_ATOMS: atom_id res chain seq x y z
N MET A 1 -9.56 26.52 7.44
CA MET A 1 -10.15 27.71 8.09
C MET A 1 -9.43 28.11 9.39
N ALA A 2 -9.18 27.24 10.32
CA ALA A 2 -8.51 27.56 11.59
C ALA A 2 -7.12 28.22 11.47
N ARG A 3 -6.52 28.25 10.29
CA ARG A 3 -5.20 28.87 10.01
C ARG A 3 -5.24 30.15 9.20
N LEU A 4 -6.44 30.62 8.82
CA LEU A 4 -6.54 31.89 8.13
C LEU A 4 -6.26 33.04 9.15
N PRO A 5 -5.34 33.98 8.85
CA PRO A 5 -5.01 35.05 9.79
C PRO A 5 -6.23 35.89 10.11
N GLU A 6 -6.48 36.17 11.40
CA GLU A 6 -7.64 36.95 11.87
C GLU A 6 -7.68 38.42 11.39
N LYS A 7 -6.55 38.94 10.94
CA LYS A 7 -6.38 40.37 10.61
C LYS A 7 -6.69 40.76 9.16
N THR A 8 -7.27 39.89 8.35
CA THR A 8 -7.55 40.15 6.93
C THR A 8 -9.04 40.41 6.70
N ARG A 9 -9.37 41.18 5.64
CA ARG A 9 -10.76 41.46 5.24
C ARG A 9 -11.53 40.17 4.97
N GLY A 10 -12.79 40.09 5.35
CA GLY A 10 -13.70 38.97 5.10
C GLY A 10 -13.83 37.96 6.25
N ILE A 11 -14.97 37.30 6.29
CA ILE A 11 -15.33 36.31 7.31
C ILE A 11 -15.10 34.88 6.74
N ALA A 12 -14.21 34.14 7.39
CA ALA A 12 -14.03 32.70 7.13
C ALA A 12 -13.64 32.04 8.47
N ARG A 13 -14.63 31.58 9.23
CA ARG A 13 -14.39 30.99 10.55
C ARG A 13 -15.26 29.77 10.83
N ILE A 14 -14.75 28.91 11.68
CA ILE A 14 -15.51 27.80 12.26
C ILE A 14 -16.25 28.34 13.46
N LEU A 15 -17.59 28.29 13.44
CA LEU A 15 -18.44 28.68 14.55
C LEU A 15 -18.59 27.58 15.57
N HIS A 16 -18.65 26.32 15.08
CA HIS A 16 -18.81 25.12 15.87
C HIS A 16 -18.16 23.95 15.15
N LEU A 17 -17.51 23.10 15.91
CA LEU A 17 -16.95 21.83 15.46
C LEU A 17 -17.13 20.84 16.60
N ASP A 18 -17.81 19.73 16.29
CA ASP A 18 -17.94 18.56 17.16
C ASP A 18 -17.80 17.28 16.33
N ASP A 19 -17.99 16.13 16.95
CA ASP A 19 -17.89 14.84 16.26
C ASP A 19 -19.03 14.57 15.27
N ALA A 20 -20.14 15.27 15.37
CA ALA A 20 -21.26 15.16 14.45
C ALA A 20 -21.13 16.07 13.21
N GLY A 21 -20.34 17.14 13.30
CA GLY A 21 -20.16 18.04 12.17
C GLY A 21 -19.51 19.37 12.48
N ALA A 22 -19.57 20.25 11.50
CA ALA A 22 -19.03 21.61 11.62
C ALA A 22 -20.00 22.66 11.10
N ARG A 23 -20.07 23.79 11.79
CA ARG A 23 -20.74 25.00 11.32
C ARG A 23 -19.69 26.04 10.97
N VAL A 24 -19.72 26.51 9.75
CA VAL A 24 -18.80 27.53 9.25
C VAL A 24 -19.55 28.80 8.85
N GLU A 25 -18.92 29.94 9.06
CA GLU A 25 -19.40 31.24 8.59
C GLU A 25 -18.45 31.77 7.54
N LEU A 26 -19.01 32.16 6.40
CA LEU A 26 -18.27 32.65 5.24
C LEU A 26 -19.00 33.87 4.67
N ASP A 27 -18.24 34.87 4.24
CA ASP A 27 -18.68 35.86 3.28
C ASP A 27 -17.87 35.70 1.95
N ILE A 28 -18.15 36.56 0.97
CA ILE A 28 -17.48 36.43 -0.34
C ILE A 28 -15.96 36.66 -0.24
N GLU A 29 -15.51 37.55 0.61
CA GLU A 29 -14.07 37.80 0.80
C GLU A 29 -13.42 36.63 1.55
N GLY A 30 -14.11 36.08 2.53
CA GLY A 30 -13.69 34.86 3.21
C GLY A 30 -13.61 33.64 2.24
N MET A 31 -14.57 33.56 1.29
CA MET A 31 -14.55 32.54 0.23
C MET A 31 -13.34 32.70 -0.70
N ARG A 32 -13.02 33.94 -1.13
CA ARG A 32 -11.81 34.23 -1.93
C ARG A 32 -10.54 33.77 -1.22
N ARG A 33 -10.38 34.16 0.03
CA ARG A 33 -9.23 33.72 0.85
C ARG A 33 -9.14 32.22 1.00
N LEU A 34 -10.26 31.54 1.23
CA LEU A 34 -10.31 30.10 1.33
C LEU A 34 -9.85 29.44 0.04
N PHE A 35 -10.29 29.96 -1.12
CA PHE A 35 -9.89 29.44 -2.43
C PHE A 35 -8.44 29.81 -2.77
N ASP A 36 -7.93 30.94 -2.32
CA ASP A 36 -6.53 31.32 -2.50
C ASP A 36 -5.58 30.41 -1.73
N GLU A 37 -5.96 29.98 -0.53
CA GLU A 37 -5.21 28.94 0.21
C GLU A 37 -5.39 27.54 -0.43
N LEU A 38 -6.62 27.21 -0.82
CA LEU A 38 -6.93 25.91 -1.42
C LEU A 38 -6.15 25.67 -2.72
N TYR A 39 -6.09 26.67 -3.58
CA TYR A 39 -5.42 26.60 -4.88
C TYR A 39 -4.07 27.33 -4.89
N ALA A 40 -3.47 27.55 -3.72
CA ALA A 40 -2.17 28.21 -3.63
C ALA A 40 -1.13 27.53 -4.51
N ALA A 41 -0.43 28.30 -5.31
CA ALA A 41 0.60 27.84 -6.22
C ALA A 41 1.65 28.94 -6.46
N SER A 42 2.84 28.52 -6.86
CA SER A 42 3.94 29.43 -7.24
C SER A 42 4.53 29.03 -8.58
N MET A 43 5.14 29.98 -9.27
CA MET A 43 5.92 29.67 -10.46
C MET A 43 7.33 29.22 -10.02
N GLU A 44 7.72 28.00 -10.35
CA GLU A 44 9.02 27.41 -10.01
C GLU A 44 9.77 26.98 -11.28
N GLU A 45 11.09 26.96 -11.22
CA GLU A 45 11.93 26.46 -12.32
C GLU A 45 12.02 24.93 -12.25
N GLN A 46 11.71 24.28 -13.36
CA GLN A 46 11.80 22.83 -13.50
C GLN A 46 12.79 22.44 -14.58
N LYS A 47 13.67 21.47 -14.26
CA LYS A 47 14.62 20.88 -15.20
C LYS A 47 13.99 19.73 -15.97
N GLU A 48 14.03 19.75 -17.30
CA GLU A 48 13.58 18.68 -18.17
C GLU A 48 14.71 18.17 -19.04
N SER A 49 14.75 16.87 -19.30
CA SER A 49 15.80 16.24 -20.10
C SER A 49 15.53 16.31 -21.60
N GLN A 50 14.33 16.72 -22.00
CA GLN A 50 13.92 16.89 -23.39
C GLN A 50 13.20 18.23 -23.54
N PRO A 51 13.36 18.92 -24.68
CA PRO A 51 12.65 20.16 -24.94
C PRO A 51 11.17 19.90 -25.15
N ARG A 52 10.34 20.84 -24.70
CA ARG A 52 8.91 20.87 -25.00
C ARG A 52 8.68 21.30 -26.45
N LYS A 53 7.71 20.69 -27.14
CA LYS A 53 7.47 20.99 -28.56
C LYS A 53 6.99 22.42 -28.83
N ASP A 54 6.17 22.94 -27.94
CA ASP A 54 5.41 24.18 -28.17
C ASP A 54 5.80 25.32 -27.23
N GLU A 55 6.86 25.17 -26.43
CA GLU A 55 7.28 26.14 -25.43
C GLU A 55 8.81 26.25 -25.41
N PRO A 56 9.40 27.42 -25.68
CA PRO A 56 10.84 27.60 -25.57
C PRO A 56 11.29 27.57 -24.11
N PRO A 57 12.43 26.95 -23.79
CA PRO A 57 12.97 26.96 -22.44
C PRO A 57 13.41 28.36 -22.02
N LEU A 58 13.35 28.67 -20.75
CA LEU A 58 13.93 29.91 -20.20
C LEU A 58 15.45 29.97 -20.43
N ARG A 59 16.09 28.85 -20.23
CA ARG A 59 17.54 28.64 -20.49
C ARG A 59 17.84 27.16 -20.63
N GLU A 60 19.01 26.89 -21.18
CA GLU A 60 19.57 25.54 -21.29
C GLU A 60 20.74 25.42 -20.29
N GLU A 61 20.85 24.28 -19.63
CA GLU A 61 21.95 23.98 -18.72
C GLU A 61 22.63 22.67 -19.15
N GLU A 62 23.96 22.68 -19.26
CA GLU A 62 24.74 21.47 -19.42
C GLU A 62 25.28 21.02 -18.06
N VAL A 63 25.01 19.78 -17.68
CA VAL A 63 25.50 19.19 -16.43
C VAL A 63 26.38 17.99 -16.75
N GLU A 64 27.59 17.98 -16.22
CA GLU A 64 28.46 16.84 -16.31
C GLU A 64 28.03 15.79 -15.27
N GLN A 65 27.69 14.59 -15.75
CA GLN A 65 27.35 13.45 -14.89
C GLN A 65 28.39 12.35 -15.11
N THR A 66 28.99 11.90 -14.02
CA THR A 66 29.92 10.75 -14.07
C THR A 66 29.08 9.48 -13.88
N ASP A 67 29.13 8.56 -14.85
CA ASP A 67 28.45 7.28 -14.76
C ASP A 67 29.16 6.34 -13.76
N ALA A 68 28.51 5.22 -13.42
CA ALA A 68 29.04 4.23 -12.46
C ALA A 68 30.39 3.61 -12.91
N LYS A 69 30.83 3.88 -14.14
CA LYS A 69 32.13 3.43 -14.72
C LYS A 69 33.17 4.55 -14.74
N GLY A 70 32.90 5.70 -14.09
CA GLY A 70 33.81 6.84 -14.05
C GLY A 70 33.87 7.69 -15.33
N LYS A 71 32.97 7.44 -16.30
CA LYS A 71 32.96 8.18 -17.56
C LYS A 71 32.09 9.44 -17.42
N VAL A 72 32.66 10.60 -17.70
CA VAL A 72 31.93 11.88 -17.69
C VAL A 72 31.10 11.99 -18.95
N LYS A 73 29.80 12.20 -18.77
CA LYS A 73 28.85 12.50 -19.86
C LYS A 73 28.23 13.87 -19.62
N ARG A 74 28.21 14.69 -20.67
CA ARG A 74 27.48 15.97 -20.66
C ARG A 74 26.02 15.69 -20.97
N LYS A 75 25.14 16.12 -20.12
CA LYS A 75 23.69 16.01 -20.30
C LYS A 75 23.08 17.40 -20.32
N LYS A 76 22.41 17.72 -21.43
CA LYS A 76 21.71 18.97 -21.63
C LYS A 76 20.35 18.91 -20.95
N TYR A 77 20.01 19.94 -20.20
CA TYR A 77 18.72 20.14 -19.57
C TYR A 77 18.10 21.44 -20.04
N PHE A 78 16.78 21.43 -20.10
CA PHE A 78 15.94 22.56 -20.48
C PHE A 78 15.18 23.03 -19.26
N ILE A 79 15.29 24.34 -18.94
CA ILE A 79 14.65 24.91 -17.76
C ILE A 79 13.37 25.61 -18.19
N TYR A 80 12.27 25.25 -17.54
CA TYR A 80 10.96 25.86 -17.75
C TYR A 80 10.43 26.45 -16.46
N LYS A 81 9.66 27.53 -16.56
CA LYS A 81 8.92 28.09 -15.44
C LYS A 81 7.52 27.49 -15.43
N VAL A 82 7.21 26.71 -14.39
CA VAL A 82 5.98 25.95 -14.31
C VAL A 82 5.18 26.32 -13.06
N PRO A 83 3.85 26.29 -13.11
CA PRO A 83 3.03 26.44 -11.91
C PRO A 83 3.16 25.21 -11.02
N VAL A 84 3.48 25.41 -9.75
CA VAL A 84 3.64 24.35 -8.76
C VAL A 84 2.67 24.58 -7.61
N PRO A 85 1.69 23.69 -7.40
CA PRO A 85 0.78 23.76 -6.27
C PRO A 85 1.53 23.74 -4.94
N ARG A 86 1.11 24.59 -4.01
CA ARG A 86 1.59 24.54 -2.62
C ARG A 86 0.72 23.52 -1.87
N ALA A 87 1.33 22.59 -1.17
CA ALA A 87 0.59 21.60 -0.38
C ALA A 87 0.13 22.13 1.00
N GLY A 88 -0.24 23.39 1.08
CA GLY A 88 -0.18 24.23 2.28
C GLY A 88 -0.99 23.83 3.50
N LEU A 89 -2.05 23.05 3.42
CA LEU A 89 -2.95 22.93 4.58
C LEU A 89 -2.62 21.77 5.53
N LEU A 90 -2.14 20.65 5.03
CA LEU A 90 -1.88 19.47 5.85
C LEU A 90 -0.42 19.02 5.85
N LEU A 91 0.35 19.39 4.83
CA LEU A 91 1.67 18.85 4.59
C LEU A 91 2.82 19.83 4.92
N ASP A 92 2.57 21.13 4.95
CA ASP A 92 3.61 22.17 5.17
C ASP A 92 4.13 22.28 6.62
N HIS A 93 3.64 21.48 7.54
CA HIS A 93 3.95 21.64 8.96
C HIS A 93 4.86 20.56 9.51
N ALA A 94 5.54 19.79 8.64
CA ALA A 94 6.59 18.93 9.11
C ALA A 94 7.85 19.76 9.40
N PRO A 95 8.38 19.74 10.62
CA PRO A 95 9.66 20.37 10.92
C PRO A 95 10.76 19.60 10.20
N GLY A 96 11.52 20.30 9.36
CA GLY A 96 12.58 19.75 8.57
C GLY A 96 12.23 19.71 7.08
N ALA A 97 12.54 20.81 6.38
CA ALA A 97 12.16 21.05 4.98
C ALA A 97 12.63 19.97 3.97
N ASN A 98 13.55 19.08 4.34
CA ASN A 98 14.08 18.07 3.44
C ASN A 98 13.25 16.78 3.43
N ASP A 99 12.60 16.40 4.50
CA ASP A 99 11.97 15.08 4.64
C ASP A 99 10.48 15.09 4.30
N ALA A 100 9.75 16.13 4.70
CA ALA A 100 8.37 16.35 4.27
C ALA A 100 8.26 16.59 2.76
N GLY A 101 9.34 17.08 2.14
CA GLY A 101 9.41 17.39 0.72
C GLY A 101 9.03 16.22 -0.20
N LEU A 102 9.31 14.97 0.18
CA LEU A 102 8.94 13.80 -0.63
C LEU A 102 7.43 13.51 -0.61
N TRP A 103 6.76 13.69 0.53
CA TRP A 103 5.31 13.53 0.63
C TRP A 103 4.57 14.64 -0.11
N VAL A 104 5.05 15.88 0.02
CA VAL A 104 4.55 17.03 -0.76
C VAL A 104 4.76 16.79 -2.25
N LYS A 105 5.95 16.32 -2.65
CA LYS A 105 6.23 15.99 -4.05
C LYS A 105 5.31 14.89 -4.57
N LEU A 106 5.10 13.82 -3.82
CA LEU A 106 4.18 12.75 -4.20
C LEU A 106 2.75 13.26 -4.41
N TRP A 107 2.26 14.10 -3.49
CA TRP A 107 0.95 14.75 -3.60
C TRP A 107 0.86 15.64 -4.85
N ARG A 108 1.88 16.46 -5.12
CA ARG A 108 1.98 17.30 -6.35
C ARG A 108 1.99 16.46 -7.61
N ASP A 109 2.76 15.38 -7.63
CA ASP A 109 2.84 14.46 -8.78
C ASP A 109 1.47 13.79 -9.04
N MET A 110 0.79 13.34 -7.99
CA MET A 110 -0.57 12.81 -8.07
C MET A 110 -1.50 13.88 -8.63
N LEU A 111 -1.56 15.05 -8.01
CA LEU A 111 -2.46 16.12 -8.40
C LEU A 111 -2.26 16.51 -9.87
N TRP A 112 -1.02 16.72 -10.31
CA TRP A 112 -0.70 17.10 -11.69
C TRP A 112 -0.98 16.00 -12.71
N ARG A 113 -0.93 14.75 -12.32
CA ARG A 113 -1.32 13.63 -13.19
C ARG A 113 -2.82 13.41 -13.23
N THR A 114 -3.52 13.65 -12.16
CA THR A 114 -4.96 13.40 -12.05
C THR A 114 -5.83 14.57 -12.55
N LEU A 115 -5.40 15.82 -12.33
CA LEU A 115 -6.08 17.03 -12.82
C LEU A 115 -5.75 17.35 -14.29
N ARG A 116 -5.47 16.39 -15.08
CA ARG A 116 -4.93 16.59 -16.40
C ARG A 116 -5.96 16.72 -17.50
N GLY A 117 -5.59 17.49 -18.53
CA GLY A 117 -6.30 17.58 -19.80
C GLY A 117 -7.56 18.41 -19.74
N VAL A 118 -7.94 18.86 -18.56
CA VAL A 118 -9.13 19.65 -18.35
C VAL A 118 -8.76 21.03 -17.89
N PRO A 119 -8.99 22.06 -18.68
CA PRO A 119 -8.65 23.44 -18.35
C PRO A 119 -9.19 23.88 -17.00
N ALA A 120 -10.41 23.49 -16.66
CA ALA A 120 -11.10 23.92 -15.45
C ALA A 120 -10.41 23.44 -14.16
N THR A 121 -9.84 22.24 -14.13
CA THR A 121 -9.26 21.64 -12.91
C THR A 121 -7.86 22.15 -12.58
N ARG A 122 -7.07 22.58 -13.57
CA ARG A 122 -5.73 23.16 -13.37
C ARG A 122 -5.73 24.68 -13.32
N LEU A 123 -6.71 25.29 -13.94
CA LEU A 123 -6.78 26.76 -14.06
C LEU A 123 -6.69 27.47 -12.72
N PRO A 124 -7.35 27.05 -11.63
CA PRO A 124 -7.23 27.72 -10.35
C PRO A 124 -5.80 27.82 -9.83
N PHE A 125 -5.01 26.74 -9.96
CA PHE A 125 -3.60 26.70 -9.57
C PHE A 125 -2.73 27.56 -10.49
N ILE A 126 -2.97 27.50 -11.81
CA ILE A 126 -2.22 28.28 -12.79
C ILE A 126 -2.45 29.77 -12.58
N ALA A 127 -3.71 30.18 -12.41
CA ALA A 127 -4.07 31.58 -12.18
C ALA A 127 -3.35 32.13 -10.94
N ARG A 128 -3.40 31.43 -9.81
CA ARG A 128 -2.75 31.88 -8.57
C ARG A 128 -1.23 31.89 -8.67
N ALA A 129 -0.64 30.92 -9.36
CA ALA A 129 0.80 30.95 -9.63
C ALA A 129 1.22 32.17 -10.45
N GLN A 130 0.35 32.65 -11.31
CA GLN A 130 0.55 33.86 -12.13
C GLN A 130 0.12 35.16 -11.42
N GLY A 131 -0.37 35.08 -10.19
CA GLY A 131 -0.88 36.22 -9.43
C GLY A 131 -2.24 36.76 -9.94
N THR A 132 -3.01 35.91 -10.61
CA THR A 132 -4.34 36.26 -11.15
C THR A 132 -5.43 35.40 -10.49
N ASP A 133 -6.69 35.74 -10.77
CA ASP A 133 -7.88 35.02 -10.34
C ASP A 133 -8.64 34.51 -11.58
N ASN A 134 -9.31 33.37 -11.47
CA ASN A 134 -10.17 32.82 -12.52
C ASN A 134 -11.67 32.85 -12.16
N GLY A 135 -12.06 33.56 -11.12
CA GLY A 135 -13.44 33.70 -10.67
C GLY A 135 -14.07 32.45 -10.08
N ASP A 136 -13.25 31.54 -9.56
CA ASP A 136 -13.73 30.27 -8.97
C ASP A 136 -14.47 30.49 -7.64
N ALA A 137 -13.98 31.39 -6.80
CA ALA A 137 -14.60 31.75 -5.54
C ALA A 137 -15.98 32.39 -5.74
N GLU A 138 -16.11 33.31 -6.70
CA GLU A 138 -17.36 33.94 -7.07
C GLU A 138 -18.39 32.94 -7.60
N LYS A 139 -17.96 32.00 -8.42
CA LYS A 139 -18.82 30.91 -8.94
C LYS A 139 -19.33 30.06 -7.78
N ALA A 140 -18.46 29.66 -6.86
CA ALA A 140 -18.83 28.86 -5.68
C ALA A 140 -19.81 29.65 -4.79
N TRP A 141 -19.49 30.92 -4.50
CA TRP A 141 -20.35 31.79 -3.71
C TRP A 141 -21.74 31.94 -4.31
N LYS A 142 -21.83 32.26 -5.60
CA LYS A 142 -23.10 32.43 -6.32
C LYS A 142 -23.95 31.13 -6.30
N ARG A 143 -23.32 29.98 -6.42
CA ARG A 143 -24.01 28.68 -6.35
C ARG A 143 -24.55 28.41 -4.93
N LEU A 144 -23.74 28.61 -3.91
CA LEU A 144 -24.11 28.39 -2.51
C LEU A 144 -25.19 29.35 -1.99
N THR A 145 -25.19 30.58 -2.46
CA THR A 145 -26.15 31.64 -2.00
C THR A 145 -27.37 31.79 -2.90
N SER A 146 -27.47 30.98 -3.97
CA SER A 146 -28.63 31.01 -4.86
C SER A 146 -29.92 30.66 -4.11
N LYS A 147 -30.95 31.49 -4.23
CA LYS A 147 -32.28 31.24 -3.66
C LYS A 147 -33.06 30.15 -4.40
N LYS A 148 -32.64 29.78 -5.60
CA LYS A 148 -33.24 28.69 -6.36
C LYS A 148 -32.63 27.38 -5.84
N ALA A 149 -33.46 26.58 -5.19
CA ALA A 149 -33.13 25.18 -4.94
C ALA A 149 -32.86 24.52 -6.29
N GLY A 150 -31.66 24.05 -6.51
CA GLY A 150 -31.26 23.44 -7.75
C GLY A 150 -30.07 22.55 -7.52
N THR A 151 -29.90 21.61 -8.41
CA THR A 151 -28.71 20.75 -8.48
C THR A 151 -27.64 21.43 -9.32
N VAL A 152 -26.41 21.03 -9.11
CA VAL A 152 -25.23 21.39 -9.90
C VAL A 152 -24.82 20.15 -10.67
N GLN A 153 -24.73 20.30 -11.99
CA GLN A 153 -24.22 19.24 -12.84
C GLN A 153 -22.74 19.02 -12.51
N LEU A 154 -22.39 17.74 -12.28
CA LEU A 154 -21.04 17.31 -12.00
C LEU A 154 -20.35 17.00 -13.33
N SER A 155 -19.34 17.78 -13.66
CA SER A 155 -18.55 17.57 -14.87
C SER A 155 -17.29 16.76 -14.55
N SER A 156 -16.89 15.88 -15.46
CA SER A 156 -15.59 15.19 -15.41
C SER A 156 -14.40 16.15 -15.38
N THR A 157 -14.66 17.41 -15.62
CA THR A 157 -13.67 18.50 -15.61
C THR A 157 -13.51 19.16 -14.24
N ASP A 158 -14.45 18.99 -13.35
CA ASP A 158 -14.44 19.68 -12.06
C ASP A 158 -13.63 18.92 -11.03
N TYR A 159 -13.67 17.59 -11.04
CA TYR A 159 -12.92 16.75 -10.12
C TYR A 159 -12.79 15.29 -10.59
N LEU A 160 -11.86 14.59 -9.97
CA LEU A 160 -11.55 13.21 -10.31
C LEU A 160 -12.74 12.28 -10.05
N GLY A 161 -13.03 11.42 -11.03
CA GLY A 161 -14.11 10.44 -10.93
C GLY A 161 -15.49 11.00 -11.30
N ALA A 162 -15.65 12.32 -11.50
CA ALA A 162 -16.88 12.87 -12.05
C ALA A 162 -17.05 12.44 -13.52
N MET A 163 -18.28 12.20 -13.89
CA MET A 163 -18.67 11.88 -15.26
C MET A 163 -19.78 12.84 -15.67
N ASP A 164 -19.75 13.31 -16.92
CA ASP A 164 -20.79 14.23 -17.40
C ASP A 164 -22.16 13.54 -17.46
N ARG A 165 -22.17 12.25 -17.78
CA ARG A 165 -23.39 11.44 -17.89
C ARG A 165 -23.10 9.98 -17.56
N ASN A 166 -24.12 9.27 -17.08
CA ASN A 166 -24.06 7.82 -16.92
C ASN A 166 -24.27 7.11 -18.27
N ALA A 167 -24.29 5.77 -18.27
CA ALA A 167 -24.51 4.95 -19.46
C ALA A 167 -25.87 5.22 -20.16
N ASP A 168 -26.86 5.68 -19.40
CA ASP A 168 -28.20 6.02 -19.90
C ASP A 168 -28.32 7.48 -20.40
N GLY A 169 -27.21 8.21 -20.41
CA GLY A 169 -27.16 9.61 -20.81
C GLY A 169 -27.70 10.60 -19.78
N VAL A 170 -27.94 10.15 -18.55
CA VAL A 170 -28.40 11.00 -17.43
C VAL A 170 -27.22 11.73 -16.83
N SER A 171 -27.35 13.05 -16.61
CA SER A 171 -26.34 13.88 -15.99
C SER A 171 -26.16 13.51 -14.52
N PHE A 172 -24.92 13.49 -14.05
CA PHE A 172 -24.64 13.45 -12.63
C PHE A 172 -24.87 14.85 -12.04
N GLU A 173 -25.64 14.91 -10.99
CA GLU A 173 -26.02 16.16 -10.34
C GLU A 173 -25.92 16.01 -8.82
N ASP A 174 -25.59 17.09 -8.14
CA ASP A 174 -25.53 17.14 -6.68
C ASP A 174 -25.96 18.50 -6.14
N ALA A 175 -26.16 18.60 -4.82
CA ALA A 175 -26.43 19.86 -4.19
C ALA A 175 -25.22 20.82 -4.28
N PRO A 176 -25.44 22.14 -4.38
CA PRO A 176 -24.35 23.12 -4.42
C PRO A 176 -23.35 22.99 -3.26
N ARG A 177 -23.84 22.59 -2.08
CA ARG A 177 -23.01 22.36 -0.90
C ARG A 177 -22.06 21.18 -1.11
N GLU A 178 -22.55 20.06 -1.61
CA GLU A 178 -21.74 18.85 -1.84
C GLU A 178 -20.72 19.12 -2.95
N TRP A 179 -21.15 19.78 -4.02
CA TRP A 179 -20.23 20.24 -5.06
C TRP A 179 -19.11 21.13 -4.51
N PHE A 180 -19.42 22.05 -3.59
CA PHE A 180 -18.42 22.90 -2.95
C PHE A 180 -17.42 22.08 -2.13
N LEU A 181 -17.87 21.08 -1.38
CA LEU A 181 -16.99 20.22 -0.58
C LEU A 181 -16.01 19.42 -1.45
N LEU A 182 -16.38 19.09 -2.68
CA LEU A 182 -15.50 18.39 -3.60
C LEU A 182 -14.24 19.17 -3.99
N HIS A 183 -14.22 20.48 -3.87
CA HIS A 183 -12.99 21.26 -4.05
C HIS A 183 -11.87 20.88 -3.07
N PHE A 184 -12.21 20.28 -1.93
CA PHE A 184 -11.27 19.92 -0.87
C PHE A 184 -10.73 18.48 -0.97
N TRP A 185 -11.19 17.68 -1.94
CA TRP A 185 -10.79 16.27 -2.04
C TRP A 185 -9.26 16.05 -2.06
N PRO A 186 -8.42 16.90 -2.69
CA PRO A 186 -6.99 16.65 -2.72
C PRO A 186 -6.33 16.74 -1.33
N TYR A 187 -6.98 17.38 -0.38
CA TYR A 187 -6.43 17.61 0.96
C TYR A 187 -6.86 16.55 1.98
N VAL A 188 -8.00 15.91 1.77
CA VAL A 188 -8.47 14.81 2.62
C VAL A 188 -7.96 13.46 2.16
N THR A 189 -7.47 13.38 0.92
CA THR A 189 -6.99 12.16 0.30
C THR A 189 -5.58 11.83 0.72
N GLN A 190 -5.37 10.60 1.19
CA GLN A 190 -4.02 10.06 1.38
C GLN A 190 -3.56 9.40 0.09
N VAL A 191 -2.29 9.64 -0.29
CA VAL A 191 -1.75 9.21 -1.59
C VAL A 191 -0.72 8.12 -1.38
N HIS A 192 -0.92 6.99 -2.06
CA HIS A 192 0.01 5.88 -2.12
C HIS A 192 0.29 5.48 -3.57
N VAL A 193 1.29 4.64 -3.78
CA VAL A 193 1.73 4.18 -5.10
C VAL A 193 1.71 2.66 -5.12
N PRO A 194 0.74 2.04 -5.78
CA PRO A 194 0.70 0.60 -5.96
C PRO A 194 1.88 0.10 -6.79
N ARG A 195 2.41 -1.05 -6.39
CA ARG A 195 3.42 -1.79 -7.13
C ARG A 195 2.76 -2.94 -7.87
N ALA A 196 3.03 -3.07 -9.15
CA ALA A 196 2.68 -4.24 -9.95
C ALA A 196 3.89 -5.17 -10.02
N LEU A 197 3.66 -6.47 -9.81
CA LEU A 197 4.68 -7.51 -9.97
C LEU A 197 4.59 -8.09 -11.37
N LYS A 198 5.68 -8.03 -12.13
CA LYS A 198 5.79 -8.62 -13.47
C LYS A 198 6.90 -9.66 -13.50
N LEU A 199 6.60 -10.80 -14.09
CA LEU A 199 7.63 -11.81 -14.37
C LEU A 199 8.36 -11.44 -15.67
N LYS A 200 9.63 -11.07 -15.56
CA LYS A 200 10.51 -10.81 -16.70
C LYS A 200 11.80 -11.59 -16.54
N ASP A 201 12.18 -12.32 -17.58
CA ASP A 201 13.41 -13.15 -17.59
C ASP A 201 13.51 -14.10 -16.37
N LYS A 202 12.39 -14.69 -15.96
CA LYS A 202 12.23 -15.58 -14.79
C LYS A 202 12.47 -14.92 -13.42
N VAL A 203 12.54 -13.60 -13.37
CA VAL A 203 12.70 -12.78 -12.16
C VAL A 203 11.46 -11.91 -11.97
N ILE A 204 11.00 -11.77 -10.73
CA ILE A 204 9.94 -10.85 -10.38
C ILE A 204 10.51 -9.43 -10.37
N GLN A 205 9.96 -8.55 -11.19
CA GLN A 205 10.27 -7.13 -11.23
C GLN A 205 9.08 -6.33 -10.69
N GLU A 206 9.39 -5.27 -9.95
CA GLU A 206 8.41 -4.33 -9.43
C GLU A 206 8.30 -3.13 -10.36
N GLU A 207 7.08 -2.78 -10.73
CA GLU A 207 6.78 -1.56 -11.47
C GLU A 207 5.74 -0.72 -10.69
N HIS A 208 5.87 0.59 -10.78
CA HIS A 208 4.88 1.48 -10.17
C HIS A 208 3.64 1.59 -11.07
N ALA A 209 2.46 1.44 -10.50
CA ALA A 209 1.18 1.38 -11.21
C ALA A 209 0.24 2.53 -10.75
N GLY A 210 0.56 3.75 -11.15
CA GLY A 210 -0.29 4.92 -10.86
C GLY A 210 -0.32 5.34 -9.40
N PHE A 211 -1.51 5.71 -8.91
CA PHE A 211 -1.77 6.18 -7.55
C PHE A 211 -2.96 5.44 -6.94
N ALA A 212 -2.83 5.10 -5.67
CA ALA A 212 -3.94 4.71 -4.82
C ALA A 212 -4.33 5.90 -3.94
N LEU A 213 -5.56 6.33 -4.05
CA LEU A 213 -6.15 7.39 -3.25
C LEU A 213 -7.00 6.77 -2.14
N VAL A 214 -6.80 7.25 -0.93
CA VAL A 214 -7.51 6.77 0.25
C VAL A 214 -8.21 7.94 0.91
N ILE A 215 -9.53 7.86 1.01
CA ILE A 215 -10.36 8.87 1.67
C ILE A 215 -11.01 8.19 2.88
N PRO A 216 -10.65 8.59 4.11
CA PRO A 216 -11.30 8.07 5.31
C PRO A 216 -12.78 8.48 5.37
N ASP A 217 -13.64 7.53 5.72
CA ASP A 217 -15.02 7.79 6.11
C ASP A 217 -15.03 8.05 7.61
N VAL A 218 -15.23 9.32 7.98
CA VAL A 218 -15.00 9.83 9.33
C VAL A 218 -16.26 9.71 10.18
N GLY A 219 -16.19 8.93 11.27
CA GLY A 219 -17.27 8.78 12.24
C GLY A 219 -17.31 9.89 13.31
N LEU A 220 -16.12 10.37 13.73
CA LEU A 220 -15.96 11.41 14.76
C LEU A 220 -15.13 12.57 14.18
N LEU A 221 -15.81 13.61 13.72
CA LEU A 221 -15.18 14.66 12.90
C LEU A 221 -14.16 15.50 13.67
N GLN A 222 -14.50 15.97 14.86
CA GLN A 222 -13.59 16.79 15.66
C GLN A 222 -12.33 16.02 16.01
N SER A 223 -12.49 14.84 16.60
CA SER A 223 -11.39 13.96 16.99
C SER A 223 -10.49 13.62 15.79
N PHE A 224 -11.10 13.36 14.63
CA PHE A 224 -10.33 13.09 13.40
C PHE A 224 -9.52 14.31 12.95
N CYS A 225 -10.10 15.52 12.98
CA CYS A 225 -9.41 16.76 12.62
C CYS A 225 -8.25 17.10 13.56
N GLU A 226 -8.34 16.68 14.82
CA GLU A 226 -7.28 16.85 15.82
C GLU A 226 -6.15 15.83 15.61
N GLU A 227 -6.48 14.55 15.37
CA GLU A 227 -5.48 13.47 15.32
C GLU A 227 -4.80 13.30 13.96
N LEU A 228 -5.51 13.51 12.83
CA LEU A 228 -4.95 13.31 11.50
C LEU A 228 -3.66 14.12 11.24
N PRO A 229 -3.56 15.41 11.57
CA PRO A 229 -2.33 16.19 11.34
C PRO A 229 -1.12 15.64 12.11
N HIS A 230 -1.36 15.06 13.28
CA HIS A 230 -0.31 14.43 14.09
C HIS A 230 0.14 13.11 13.45
N ALA A 231 -0.80 12.24 13.09
CA ALA A 231 -0.51 10.98 12.40
C ALA A 231 0.27 11.21 11.09
N LEU A 232 -0.07 12.26 10.33
CA LEU A 232 0.64 12.60 9.09
C LEU A 232 2.08 13.07 9.31
N ARG A 233 2.39 13.70 10.45
CA ARG A 233 3.76 14.11 10.80
C ARG A 233 4.65 12.93 11.20
N GLU A 234 4.06 11.88 11.72
CA GLU A 234 4.77 10.67 12.17
C GLU A 234 5.08 9.70 11.01
N ARG A 235 4.62 10.01 9.79
CA ARG A 235 4.92 9.18 8.62
C ARG A 235 6.42 9.11 8.38
N SER A 236 6.90 7.89 8.07
CA SER A 236 8.31 7.64 7.76
C SER A 236 8.78 8.51 6.58
N THR A 237 9.97 9.08 6.73
CA THR A 237 10.67 9.85 5.71
C THR A 237 11.68 9.01 4.93
N GLU A 238 11.77 7.70 5.24
CA GLU A 238 12.65 6.78 4.54
C GLU A 238 12.33 6.75 3.04
N VAL A 239 13.38 6.86 2.23
CA VAL A 239 13.25 6.99 0.78
C VAL A 239 13.40 5.66 0.05
N SER A 240 12.65 5.52 -1.04
CA SER A 240 12.83 4.49 -2.04
C SER A 240 12.78 5.14 -3.42
N GLY A 241 13.95 5.35 -4.01
CA GLY A 241 14.09 6.15 -5.24
C GLY A 241 13.67 7.60 -5.03
N PHE A 242 12.61 8.03 -5.72
CA PHE A 242 12.10 9.41 -5.66
C PHE A 242 10.85 9.56 -4.76
N ARG A 243 10.51 8.54 -3.98
CA ARG A 243 9.26 8.46 -3.21
C ARG A 243 9.51 8.08 -1.77
N PRO A 244 8.61 8.45 -0.85
CA PRO A 244 8.65 7.89 0.48
C PRO A 244 8.44 6.37 0.39
N ARG A 245 9.26 5.59 1.09
CA ARG A 245 9.10 4.13 1.13
C ARG A 245 7.72 3.73 1.65
N ALA A 246 7.24 4.43 2.66
CA ALA A 246 5.92 4.22 3.23
C ALA A 246 4.75 4.58 2.30
N ALA A 247 4.99 5.22 1.15
CA ALA A 247 3.96 5.42 0.14
C ALA A 247 3.78 4.22 -0.80
N LEU A 248 4.74 3.28 -0.83
CA LEU A 248 4.70 2.12 -1.72
C LEU A 248 3.86 1.00 -1.11
N VAL A 249 2.85 0.55 -1.84
CA VAL A 249 1.92 -0.49 -1.41
C VAL A 249 1.85 -1.61 -2.46
N ASP A 250 1.61 -2.84 -2.02
CA ASP A 250 1.46 -3.99 -2.93
C ASP A 250 0.02 -4.18 -3.40
N LEU A 251 -0.95 -3.72 -2.58
CA LEU A 251 -2.38 -3.72 -2.88
C LEU A 251 -2.97 -2.32 -2.62
N VAL A 252 -4.06 -2.00 -3.30
CA VAL A 252 -4.76 -0.73 -3.04
C VAL A 252 -5.33 -0.71 -1.63
N GLU A 253 -5.87 -1.82 -1.14
CA GLU A 253 -6.42 -1.99 0.21
C GLU A 253 -5.34 -1.84 1.30
N GLU A 254 -4.10 -2.15 0.99
CA GLU A 254 -2.97 -1.93 1.90
C GLU A 254 -2.82 -0.45 2.29
N SER A 255 -3.17 0.46 1.40
CA SER A 255 -3.12 1.90 1.67
C SER A 255 -4.09 2.31 2.80
N ALA A 256 -5.25 1.67 2.89
CA ALA A 256 -6.19 1.86 4.00
C ALA A 256 -5.65 1.25 5.30
N LEU A 257 -5.08 0.04 5.25
CA LEU A 257 -4.43 -0.59 6.40
C LEU A 257 -3.30 0.27 6.96
N MET A 258 -2.49 0.87 6.08
CA MET A 258 -1.40 1.76 6.47
C MET A 258 -1.90 3.05 7.12
N THR A 259 -2.92 3.67 6.53
CA THR A 259 -3.56 4.88 7.10
C THR A 259 -4.21 4.56 8.45
N GLY A 260 -4.93 3.44 8.53
CA GLY A 260 -5.56 2.96 9.75
C GLY A 260 -4.55 2.67 10.87
N ARG A 261 -3.41 2.08 10.53
CA ARG A 261 -2.33 1.84 11.48
C ARG A 261 -1.79 3.14 12.07
N LEU A 262 -1.50 4.14 11.24
CA LEU A 262 -0.98 5.43 11.71
C LEU A 262 -1.96 6.10 12.69
N LEU A 263 -3.25 6.12 12.37
CA LEU A 263 -4.28 6.67 13.27
C LEU A 263 -4.38 5.86 14.56
N ARG A 264 -4.31 4.53 14.48
CA ARG A 264 -4.41 3.66 15.64
C ARG A 264 -3.20 3.76 16.57
N GLU A 265 -1.98 3.82 16.02
CA GLU A 265 -0.76 4.05 16.82
C GLU A 265 -0.88 5.37 17.59
N ARG A 266 -1.38 6.41 16.97
CA ARG A 266 -1.61 7.69 17.59
C ARG A 266 -2.65 7.61 18.71
N LEU A 267 -3.83 7.04 18.43
CA LEU A 267 -4.91 6.89 19.40
C LEU A 267 -4.56 5.98 20.57
N SER A 268 -3.71 4.97 20.35
CA SER A 268 -3.27 4.10 21.46
C SER A 268 -2.46 4.85 22.50
N GLN A 269 -1.84 5.96 22.13
CA GLN A 269 -1.11 6.85 23.02
C GLN A 269 -2.03 7.81 23.79
N THR A 270 -3.22 8.10 23.27
CA THR A 270 -4.12 9.13 23.80
C THR A 270 -5.41 8.55 24.41
N GLU A 271 -6.12 7.64 23.73
CA GLU A 271 -7.49 7.24 24.09
C GLU A 271 -7.76 5.72 24.13
N GLY A 272 -6.79 4.91 23.73
CA GLY A 272 -6.94 3.45 23.71
C GLY A 272 -7.52 2.87 22.40
N ALA A 273 -7.38 1.55 22.22
CA ALA A 273 -7.62 0.85 20.96
C ALA A 273 -9.07 0.86 20.45
N ARG A 274 -10.07 1.11 21.31
CA ARG A 274 -11.50 1.15 20.93
C ARG A 274 -11.87 2.43 20.17
N ALA A 275 -11.12 3.52 20.35
CA ALA A 275 -11.39 4.80 19.71
C ALA A 275 -11.25 4.77 18.18
N TYR A 276 -10.38 3.89 17.65
CA TYR A 276 -10.14 3.82 16.21
C TYR A 276 -11.39 3.45 15.39
N SER A 277 -12.14 2.44 15.78
CA SER A 277 -13.33 1.98 15.03
C SER A 277 -14.49 2.98 15.05
N ALA A 278 -14.53 3.86 16.06
CA ALA A 278 -15.49 4.95 16.11
C ALA A 278 -15.00 6.17 15.29
N LEU A 279 -13.68 6.40 15.25
CA LEU A 279 -13.07 7.52 14.54
C LEU A 279 -13.22 7.40 13.04
N VAL A 280 -12.95 6.20 12.48
CA VAL A 280 -13.01 5.92 11.04
C VAL A 280 -13.86 4.68 10.81
N LEU A 281 -14.95 4.84 10.07
CA LEU A 281 -15.92 3.80 9.73
C LEU A 281 -15.45 2.92 8.59
N GLY A 282 -14.59 3.45 7.72
CA GLY A 282 -14.05 2.77 6.56
C GLY A 282 -13.25 3.71 5.68
N TYR A 283 -12.89 3.23 4.50
CA TYR A 283 -12.11 3.99 3.52
C TYR A 283 -12.69 3.83 2.12
N GLU A 284 -12.85 4.95 1.42
CA GLU A 284 -13.06 4.94 -0.02
C GLU A 284 -11.70 4.89 -0.71
N LEU A 285 -11.54 3.92 -1.59
CA LEU A 285 -10.30 3.64 -2.31
C LEU A 285 -10.49 3.88 -3.80
N ALA A 286 -9.55 4.58 -4.42
CA ALA A 286 -9.51 4.72 -5.87
C ALA A 286 -8.11 4.43 -6.39
N HIS A 287 -8.00 3.52 -7.35
CA HIS A 287 -6.77 3.25 -8.08
C HIS A 287 -6.86 3.85 -9.48
N LEU A 288 -5.93 4.72 -9.79
CA LEU A 288 -5.96 5.46 -11.03
C LEU A 288 -4.56 5.79 -11.54
N ASP A 289 -4.44 5.96 -12.84
CA ASP A 289 -3.25 6.48 -13.50
C ASP A 289 -3.62 7.23 -14.77
N LYS A 290 -2.62 7.94 -15.27
CA LYS A 290 -2.67 8.62 -16.55
C LYS A 290 -2.37 7.67 -17.69
N GLU A 291 -3.33 7.50 -18.58
CA GLU A 291 -3.13 6.82 -19.88
C GLU A 291 -3.26 7.83 -21.03
N GLY A 292 -2.15 8.13 -21.70
CA GLY A 292 -2.14 9.13 -22.75
C GLY A 292 -2.58 10.51 -22.26
N ASN A 293 -3.72 11.01 -22.76
CA ASN A 293 -4.31 12.28 -22.35
C ASN A 293 -5.43 12.15 -21.29
N ASN A 294 -5.81 10.94 -20.93
CA ASN A 294 -6.89 10.66 -20.01
C ASN A 294 -6.38 10.17 -18.66
N VAL A 295 -7.19 10.35 -17.62
CA VAL A 295 -7.05 9.66 -16.35
C VAL A 295 -7.96 8.46 -16.36
N ARG A 296 -7.40 7.28 -16.14
CA ARG A 296 -8.15 6.03 -16.06
C ARG A 296 -8.25 5.58 -14.61
N THR A 297 -9.45 5.27 -14.18
CA THR A 297 -9.72 4.61 -12.91
C THR A 297 -9.70 3.10 -13.15
N TYR A 298 -8.75 2.40 -12.52
CA TYR A 298 -8.63 0.94 -12.59
C TYR A 298 -9.57 0.24 -11.63
N SER A 299 -9.77 0.82 -10.45
CA SER A 299 -10.72 0.34 -9.45
C SER A 299 -11.19 1.49 -8.55
N ALA A 300 -12.42 1.36 -8.07
CA ALA A 300 -12.96 2.13 -6.98
C ALA A 300 -13.70 1.16 -6.06
N SER A 301 -13.48 1.23 -4.75
CA SER A 301 -14.06 0.31 -3.79
C SER A 301 -14.10 0.93 -2.40
N ARG A 302 -15.03 0.46 -1.56
CA ARG A 302 -15.03 0.71 -0.13
C ARG A 302 -14.34 -0.45 0.59
N PHE A 303 -13.53 -0.12 1.57
CA PHE A 303 -12.83 -1.10 2.41
C PHE A 303 -12.95 -0.73 3.89
N GLU A 304 -13.39 -1.70 4.69
CA GLU A 304 -13.62 -1.54 6.13
C GLU A 304 -12.71 -2.50 6.90
N PRO A 305 -11.45 -2.10 7.19
CA PRO A 305 -10.52 -2.97 7.89
C PRO A 305 -10.96 -3.17 9.34
N THR A 306 -10.98 -4.42 9.78
CA THR A 306 -11.17 -4.73 11.20
C THR A 306 -9.91 -4.36 12.01
N VAL A 307 -10.08 -4.17 13.30
CA VAL A 307 -8.96 -3.91 14.22
C VAL A 307 -7.91 -5.02 14.13
N SER A 308 -8.34 -6.28 14.05
CA SER A 308 -7.45 -7.43 13.90
C SER A 308 -6.66 -7.43 12.59
N MET A 309 -7.27 -6.98 11.48
CA MET A 309 -6.55 -6.82 10.21
C MET A 309 -5.45 -5.77 10.30
N VAL A 310 -5.70 -4.65 10.98
CA VAL A 310 -4.71 -3.60 11.18
C VAL A 310 -3.56 -4.10 12.06
N ASP A 311 -3.85 -4.90 13.09
CA ASP A 311 -2.82 -5.53 13.94
C ASP A 311 -1.99 -6.55 13.18
N GLU A 312 -2.62 -7.45 12.42
CA GLU A 312 -1.90 -8.42 11.62
C GLU A 312 -1.07 -7.76 10.52
N TYR A 313 -1.56 -6.66 9.93
CA TYR A 313 -0.83 -5.91 8.92
C TYR A 313 0.51 -5.38 9.43
N GLN A 314 0.60 -4.96 10.69
CA GLN A 314 1.87 -4.53 11.29
C GLN A 314 2.97 -5.59 11.13
N ALA A 315 2.56 -6.83 11.18
CA ALA A 315 3.42 -7.99 11.04
C ALA A 315 3.87 -8.29 9.60
N LEU A 316 3.20 -7.75 8.61
CA LEU A 316 3.49 -7.96 7.19
C LEU A 316 4.28 -6.80 6.57
N GLN A 317 4.61 -5.77 7.36
CA GLN A 317 5.38 -4.62 6.87
C GLN A 317 6.85 -4.97 6.62
N HIS A 318 7.46 -4.26 5.68
CA HIS A 318 8.89 -4.30 5.49
C HIS A 318 9.61 -3.71 6.74
N PRO A 319 10.70 -4.30 7.27
CA PRO A 319 11.49 -5.38 6.64
C PRO A 319 11.13 -6.81 7.12
N ALA A 320 9.97 -7.06 7.71
CA ALA A 320 9.60 -8.37 8.23
C ALA A 320 9.51 -9.44 7.14
N LEU A 321 8.96 -9.09 5.98
CA LEU A 321 8.93 -9.94 4.79
C LEU A 321 9.80 -9.33 3.68
N TRP A 322 10.57 -10.17 2.99
CA TRP A 322 11.58 -9.77 2.00
C TRP A 322 11.14 -10.00 0.55
N ASP A 323 10.36 -11.05 0.32
CA ASP A 323 9.95 -11.44 -1.01
C ASP A 323 8.65 -10.73 -1.40
N PRO A 324 8.62 -9.93 -2.47
CA PRO A 324 7.45 -9.15 -2.84
C PRO A 324 6.26 -10.02 -3.26
N LEU A 325 6.50 -11.19 -3.87
CA LEU A 325 5.45 -12.11 -4.26
C LEU A 325 4.82 -12.76 -3.02
N PHE A 326 5.66 -13.19 -2.07
CA PHE A 326 5.20 -13.78 -0.81
C PHE A 326 4.38 -12.77 -0.02
N ARG A 327 4.92 -11.57 0.17
CA ARG A 327 4.27 -10.47 0.89
C ARG A 327 2.92 -10.11 0.26
N ARG A 328 2.86 -9.94 -1.06
CA ARG A 328 1.62 -9.62 -1.77
C ARG A 328 0.55 -10.69 -1.56
N THR A 329 0.92 -11.97 -1.61
CA THR A 329 -0.01 -13.08 -1.38
C THR A 329 -0.53 -13.10 0.05
N ARG A 330 0.33 -12.85 1.03
CA ARG A 330 -0.05 -12.69 2.44
C ARG A 330 -1.05 -11.53 2.63
N LEU A 331 -0.80 -10.39 2.01
CA LEU A 331 -1.70 -9.24 2.05
C LEU A 331 -3.06 -9.56 1.40
N GLN A 332 -3.07 -10.24 0.25
CA GLN A 332 -4.31 -10.68 -0.39
C GLN A 332 -5.12 -11.63 0.50
N ASN A 333 -4.45 -12.48 1.26
CA ASN A 333 -5.11 -13.37 2.20
C ASN A 333 -5.67 -12.61 3.40
N LEU A 334 -4.91 -11.66 3.95
CA LEU A 334 -5.35 -10.80 5.04
C LEU A 334 -6.61 -10.01 4.66
N VAL A 335 -6.55 -9.28 3.54
CA VAL A 335 -7.67 -8.47 3.05
C VAL A 335 -8.88 -9.33 2.70
N GLY A 336 -8.65 -10.51 2.15
CA GLY A 336 -9.71 -11.46 1.79
C GLY A 336 -10.22 -12.35 2.94
N GLY A 337 -9.75 -12.17 4.17
CA GLY A 337 -10.14 -13.01 5.32
C GLY A 337 -9.82 -14.49 5.13
N ARG A 338 -8.76 -14.81 4.38
CA ARG A 338 -8.37 -16.18 4.06
C ARG A 338 -7.22 -16.65 4.97
N PRO A 339 -7.07 -17.98 5.16
CA PRO A 339 -5.89 -18.51 5.83
C PRO A 339 -4.60 -17.97 5.22
N TRP A 340 -3.61 -17.70 6.04
CA TRP A 340 -2.37 -17.02 5.61
C TRP A 340 -1.64 -17.72 4.47
N TYR A 341 -1.77 -19.04 4.39
CA TYR A 341 -1.11 -19.89 3.38
C TYR A 341 -1.93 -20.04 2.08
N ALA A 342 -3.16 -19.56 2.02
CA ALA A 342 -4.03 -19.80 0.86
C ALA A 342 -3.40 -19.30 -0.45
N GLY A 343 -3.53 -20.07 -1.52
CA GLY A 343 -3.09 -19.72 -2.86
C GLY A 343 -1.58 -19.86 -3.14
N PHE A 344 -0.75 -20.21 -2.14
CA PHE A 344 0.68 -20.44 -2.37
C PHE A 344 0.98 -21.69 -3.20
N ASP A 345 0.12 -22.70 -3.16
CA ASP A 345 0.20 -23.87 -4.03
C ASP A 345 0.07 -23.49 -5.51
N ARG A 346 -0.86 -22.58 -5.83
CA ARG A 346 -1.02 -22.04 -7.19
C ARG A 346 0.24 -21.32 -7.64
N ILE A 347 0.77 -20.41 -6.79
CA ILE A 347 2.01 -19.69 -7.07
C ILE A 347 3.17 -20.65 -7.29
N ALA A 348 3.36 -21.63 -6.38
CA ALA A 348 4.39 -22.63 -6.50
C ALA A 348 4.27 -23.47 -7.76
N SER A 349 3.04 -23.76 -8.23
CA SER A 349 2.79 -24.60 -9.40
C SER A 349 2.90 -23.84 -10.73
N THR A 350 2.53 -22.54 -10.77
CA THR A 350 2.44 -21.76 -12.02
C THR A 350 3.69 -20.92 -12.31
N LEU A 351 4.39 -20.45 -11.27
CA LEU A 351 5.57 -19.62 -11.47
C LEU A 351 6.85 -20.44 -11.58
N PRO A 352 7.91 -19.88 -12.19
CA PRO A 352 9.21 -20.54 -12.24
C PRO A 352 9.73 -20.86 -10.83
N TYR A 353 10.44 -21.98 -10.70
CA TYR A 353 11.10 -22.38 -9.47
C TYR A 353 11.98 -21.28 -8.87
N THR A 354 12.67 -20.51 -9.72
CA THR A 354 13.56 -19.41 -9.31
C THR A 354 12.82 -18.25 -8.63
N ALA A 355 11.53 -18.08 -8.90
CA ALA A 355 10.68 -17.05 -8.29
C ALA A 355 9.98 -17.52 -7.00
N THR A 356 10.08 -18.79 -6.65
CA THR A 356 9.47 -19.40 -5.47
C THR A 356 10.53 -20.02 -4.57
N PHE A 357 10.63 -21.34 -4.49
CA PHE A 357 11.62 -22.02 -3.64
C PHE A 357 13.07 -21.56 -3.92
N GLY A 358 13.45 -21.27 -5.16
CA GLY A 358 14.78 -20.80 -5.54
C GLY A 358 15.12 -19.41 -4.98
N ALA A 359 14.12 -18.60 -4.66
CA ALA A 359 14.30 -17.27 -4.09
C ALA A 359 14.57 -17.35 -2.57
N LYS A 360 15.73 -16.80 -2.14
CA LYS A 360 16.08 -16.79 -0.71
C LYS A 360 15.06 -16.03 0.14
N GLY A 361 14.53 -14.92 -0.37
CA GLY A 361 13.49 -14.15 0.29
C GLY A 361 12.23 -14.95 0.55
N PHE A 362 11.75 -15.70 -0.46
CA PHE A 362 10.57 -16.55 -0.34
C PHE A 362 10.72 -17.61 0.76
N ARG A 363 11.89 -18.27 0.84
CA ARG A 363 12.19 -19.25 1.89
C ARG A 363 12.27 -18.62 3.28
N HIS A 364 12.89 -17.46 3.38
CA HIS A 364 12.92 -16.67 4.62
C HIS A 364 11.49 -16.36 5.09
N ASP A 365 10.66 -15.82 4.22
CA ASP A 365 9.31 -15.39 4.54
C ASP A 365 8.40 -16.56 4.92
N ALA A 366 8.57 -17.71 4.27
CA ALA A 366 7.90 -18.95 4.66
C ALA A 366 8.26 -19.34 6.10
N ARG A 367 9.54 -19.29 6.47
CA ARG A 367 10.02 -19.61 7.82
C ARG A 367 9.43 -18.66 8.86
N VAL A 368 9.55 -17.35 8.64
CA VAL A 368 9.02 -16.31 9.53
C VAL A 368 7.52 -16.46 9.73
N SER A 369 6.78 -16.83 8.66
CA SER A 369 5.33 -17.01 8.76
C SER A 369 4.96 -18.21 9.66
N PHE A 370 5.65 -19.34 9.57
CA PHE A 370 5.43 -20.47 10.46
C PHE A 370 5.80 -20.16 11.93
N GLU A 371 6.90 -19.45 12.17
CA GLU A 371 7.34 -19.07 13.51
C GLU A 371 6.30 -18.17 14.18
N ARG A 372 5.81 -17.17 13.47
CA ARG A 372 4.81 -16.22 13.98
C ARG A 372 3.48 -16.89 14.31
N ASN A 373 2.97 -17.76 13.44
CA ASN A 373 1.70 -18.43 13.70
C ASN A 373 1.80 -19.45 14.86
N LYS A 374 2.97 -19.97 15.15
CA LYS A 374 3.20 -20.77 16.35
C LYS A 374 2.95 -19.97 17.63
N ASP A 375 3.40 -18.72 17.66
CA ASP A 375 3.25 -17.85 18.84
C ASP A 375 1.77 -17.43 19.04
N MET A 376 1.02 -17.21 17.95
CA MET A 376 -0.43 -16.92 18.02
C MET A 376 -1.23 -18.14 18.49
N GLU A 377 -0.97 -19.34 17.97
CA GLU A 377 -1.61 -20.59 18.40
C GLU A 377 -1.32 -20.91 19.87
N SER A 378 -0.12 -20.61 20.38
CA SER A 378 0.25 -20.88 21.78
C SER A 378 -0.56 -20.03 22.75
N ASN A 379 -0.98 -18.84 22.36
CA ASN A 379 -1.80 -17.95 23.18
C ASN A 379 -3.29 -18.35 23.20
N GLU A 380 -3.81 -18.97 22.13
CA GLU A 380 -5.21 -19.35 22.01
C GLU A 380 -5.50 -20.82 22.41
N SER A 381 -4.53 -21.70 22.37
CA SER A 381 -4.72 -23.17 22.39
C SER A 381 -3.83 -23.95 23.36
N ALA A 382 -3.66 -23.47 24.57
CA ALA A 382 -2.98 -24.28 25.61
C ALA A 382 -3.66 -25.65 25.83
N ALA A 383 -4.91 -25.83 25.43
CA ALA A 383 -5.71 -27.04 25.64
C ALA A 383 -5.70 -28.05 24.46
N THR A 384 -5.38 -27.66 23.22
CA THR A 384 -5.61 -28.51 22.01
C THR A 384 -4.34 -29.00 21.29
N GLY A 385 -3.16 -28.59 21.73
CA GLY A 385 -1.88 -28.98 21.11
C GLY A 385 -1.62 -28.28 19.77
N PRO A 386 -0.47 -28.56 19.10
CA PRO A 386 -0.03 -27.83 17.88
C PRO A 386 -1.05 -27.96 16.76
N GLY A 387 -1.31 -26.86 16.06
CA GLY A 387 -2.19 -26.77 14.91
C GLY A 387 -1.69 -27.57 13.69
N LEU A 388 -2.53 -27.67 12.66
CA LEU A 388 -2.20 -28.39 11.42
C LEU A 388 -0.91 -27.88 10.78
N GLU A 389 -0.69 -26.59 10.79
CA GLU A 389 0.47 -25.91 10.22
C GLU A 389 1.79 -26.39 10.85
N GLN A 390 1.81 -26.43 12.19
CA GLN A 390 2.97 -26.91 12.93
C GLN A 390 3.21 -28.41 12.75
N LEU A 391 2.15 -29.21 12.61
CA LEU A 391 2.28 -30.65 12.33
C LEU A 391 2.92 -30.89 10.95
N VAL A 392 2.46 -30.18 9.92
CA VAL A 392 3.05 -30.29 8.57
C VAL A 392 4.49 -29.79 8.55
N LEU A 393 4.81 -28.69 9.25
CA LEU A 393 6.18 -28.21 9.39
C LEU A 393 7.08 -29.23 10.09
N GLN A 394 6.59 -29.88 11.15
CA GLN A 394 7.31 -30.93 11.86
C GLN A 394 7.60 -32.13 10.93
N VAL A 395 6.62 -32.55 10.12
CA VAL A 395 6.83 -33.63 9.13
C VAL A 395 7.92 -33.23 8.14
N ALA A 396 7.89 -32.04 7.56
CA ALA A 396 8.87 -31.58 6.60
C ALA A 396 10.29 -31.51 7.22
N ARG A 397 10.42 -30.91 8.40
CA ARG A 397 11.70 -30.81 9.13
C ARG A 397 12.29 -32.18 9.48
N THR A 398 11.45 -33.09 9.97
CA THR A 398 11.88 -34.44 10.32
C THR A 398 12.31 -35.24 9.10
N TYR A 399 11.54 -35.13 8.00
CA TYR A 399 11.90 -35.78 6.74
C TYR A 399 13.27 -35.33 6.22
N VAL A 400 13.50 -34.00 6.14
CA VAL A 400 14.76 -33.45 5.66
C VAL A 400 15.92 -33.84 6.57
N GLY A 401 15.77 -33.68 7.89
CA GLY A 401 16.81 -34.04 8.86
C GLY A 401 17.19 -35.55 8.83
N ARG A 402 16.17 -36.43 8.73
CA ARG A 402 16.42 -37.89 8.62
C ARG A 402 17.10 -38.28 7.31
N LYS A 403 16.73 -37.63 6.20
CA LYS A 403 17.39 -37.85 4.89
C LYS A 403 18.84 -37.36 4.91
N LEU A 404 19.14 -36.25 5.56
CA LEU A 404 20.51 -35.75 5.79
C LEU A 404 21.34 -36.79 6.56
N LYS A 405 20.82 -37.27 7.67
CA LYS A 405 21.51 -38.28 8.48
C LYS A 405 21.75 -39.57 7.70
N LEU A 406 20.72 -40.11 7.02
CA LEU A 406 20.79 -41.41 6.32
C LEU A 406 21.65 -41.36 5.06
N LYS A 407 21.59 -40.26 4.27
CA LYS A 407 22.30 -40.19 2.98
C LYS A 407 23.69 -39.57 3.09
N HIS A 408 23.91 -38.66 4.05
CA HIS A 408 25.13 -37.87 4.13
C HIS A 408 25.85 -38.01 5.47
N GLY A 409 25.28 -38.73 6.46
CA GLY A 409 25.84 -38.90 7.79
C GLY A 409 25.92 -37.59 8.57
N MET A 410 25.16 -36.57 8.18
CA MET A 410 25.25 -35.22 8.76
C MET A 410 24.15 -34.98 9.81
N GLU A 411 24.55 -34.57 10.99
CA GLU A 411 23.68 -34.08 12.06
C GLU A 411 24.16 -32.68 12.49
N TRP A 412 23.21 -31.80 12.88
CA TRP A 412 23.50 -30.41 13.24
C TRP A 412 24.55 -30.29 14.33
N ASP A 413 24.45 -31.11 15.38
CA ASP A 413 25.39 -31.05 16.52
C ASP A 413 26.83 -31.40 16.13
N GLY A 414 27.02 -32.22 15.09
CA GLY A 414 28.35 -32.59 14.59
C GLY A 414 28.97 -31.60 13.61
N VAL A 415 28.20 -30.54 13.16
CA VAL A 415 28.64 -29.62 12.11
C VAL A 415 28.58 -28.15 12.53
N LYS A 416 27.85 -27.78 13.60
CA LYS A 416 27.55 -26.42 14.01
C LYS A 416 28.78 -25.55 14.27
N ASP A 417 29.87 -26.15 14.74
CA ASP A 417 31.08 -25.46 15.17
C ASP A 417 32.16 -25.36 14.05
N ASP A 418 31.92 -26.02 12.89
CA ASP A 418 32.82 -26.00 11.73
C ASP A 418 32.16 -25.25 10.58
N PRO A 419 32.65 -24.05 10.20
CA PRO A 419 32.04 -23.27 9.13
C PRO A 419 31.92 -23.99 7.79
N LYS A 420 32.89 -24.84 7.42
CA LYS A 420 32.89 -25.59 6.17
C LYS A 420 31.84 -26.69 6.20
N LYS A 421 31.83 -27.49 7.26
CA LYS A 421 30.83 -28.57 7.44
C LYS A 421 29.42 -27.99 7.57
N LYS A 422 29.26 -26.83 8.21
CA LYS A 422 27.99 -26.10 8.28
C LYS A 422 27.52 -25.69 6.89
N ALA A 423 28.41 -25.16 6.03
CA ALA A 423 28.04 -24.77 4.66
C ALA A 423 27.62 -25.98 3.83
N ASP A 424 28.33 -27.11 3.96
CA ASP A 424 27.96 -28.36 3.28
C ASP A 424 26.64 -28.93 3.80
N TYR A 425 26.40 -28.85 5.10
CA TYR A 425 25.13 -29.25 5.73
C TYR A 425 23.95 -28.43 5.17
N GLU A 426 24.05 -27.09 5.16
CA GLU A 426 22.98 -26.22 4.63
C GLU A 426 22.75 -26.45 3.14
N LYS A 427 23.78 -26.68 2.35
CA LYS A 427 23.68 -27.01 0.93
C LYS A 427 22.94 -28.33 0.69
N GLU A 428 23.27 -29.39 1.41
CA GLU A 428 22.62 -30.68 1.26
C GLU A 428 21.18 -30.67 1.80
N LYS A 429 20.95 -29.92 2.88
CA LYS A 429 19.64 -29.70 3.44
C LYS A 429 18.72 -29.00 2.41
N GLU A 430 19.20 -27.90 1.80
CA GLU A 430 18.49 -27.21 0.72
C GLU A 430 18.20 -28.17 -0.45
N ARG A 431 19.15 -29.01 -0.84
CA ARG A 431 18.97 -29.95 -1.93
C ARG A 431 17.86 -30.96 -1.64
N ILE A 432 17.83 -31.57 -0.46
CA ILE A 432 16.80 -32.52 -0.06
C ILE A 432 15.42 -31.85 0.00
N ALA A 433 15.35 -30.69 0.59
CA ALA A 433 14.10 -29.91 0.67
C ALA A 433 13.59 -29.51 -0.72
N ARG A 434 14.49 -29.10 -1.63
CA ARG A 434 14.18 -28.77 -3.02
C ARG A 434 13.61 -29.95 -3.78
N ASP A 435 14.26 -31.12 -3.67
CA ASP A 435 13.83 -32.32 -4.40
C ASP A 435 12.43 -32.76 -3.95
N ALA A 436 12.16 -32.66 -2.64
CA ALA A 436 10.83 -32.91 -2.10
C ALA A 436 9.81 -31.85 -2.54
N PHE A 437 10.18 -30.55 -2.53
CA PHE A 437 9.34 -29.46 -3.02
C PHE A 437 8.93 -29.67 -4.47
N LEU A 438 9.89 -30.00 -5.35
CA LEU A 438 9.61 -30.25 -6.77
C LEU A 438 8.70 -31.48 -6.96
N ALA A 439 8.85 -32.49 -6.13
CA ALA A 439 8.00 -33.68 -6.16
C ALA A 439 6.56 -33.36 -5.71
N VAL A 440 6.37 -32.53 -4.66
CA VAL A 440 5.04 -32.06 -4.20
C VAL A 440 4.41 -31.13 -5.22
N ARG A 441 5.21 -30.23 -5.81
CA ARG A 441 4.75 -29.21 -6.77
C ARG A 441 3.95 -29.80 -7.94
N SER A 442 4.37 -30.97 -8.44
CA SER A 442 3.76 -31.62 -9.59
C SER A 442 2.60 -32.56 -9.26
N ARG A 443 2.28 -32.75 -7.96
CA ARG A 443 1.26 -33.68 -7.50
C ARG A 443 0.05 -32.94 -6.93
N THR A 444 -1.13 -33.50 -7.18
CA THR A 444 -2.42 -33.01 -6.66
C THR A 444 -3.28 -34.19 -6.23
N GLY A 445 -4.28 -33.93 -5.39
CA GLY A 445 -5.27 -34.92 -4.97
C GLY A 445 -4.65 -36.25 -4.49
N PRO A 446 -5.12 -37.40 -5.01
CA PRO A 446 -4.64 -38.72 -4.58
C PRO A 446 -3.13 -38.93 -4.74
N ASP A 447 -2.51 -38.41 -5.81
CA ASP A 447 -1.06 -38.52 -6.03
C ASP A 447 -0.27 -37.78 -4.95
N PHE A 448 -0.76 -36.64 -4.50
CA PHE A 448 -0.16 -35.91 -3.38
C PHE A 448 -0.31 -36.73 -2.08
N ILE A 449 -1.52 -37.26 -1.79
CA ILE A 449 -1.78 -38.07 -0.60
C ILE A 449 -0.82 -39.26 -0.56
N ALA A 450 -0.70 -39.99 -1.67
CA ALA A 450 0.20 -41.16 -1.77
C ALA A 450 1.66 -40.75 -1.53
N TYR A 451 2.11 -39.64 -2.10
CA TYR A 451 3.48 -39.14 -1.90
C TYR A 451 3.70 -38.68 -0.45
N PHE A 452 2.76 -37.93 0.12
CA PHE A 452 2.85 -37.45 1.49
C PHE A 452 2.94 -38.61 2.48
N ALA A 453 2.02 -39.57 2.40
CA ALA A 453 1.99 -40.73 3.28
C ALA A 453 3.18 -41.69 3.03
N GLY A 454 3.46 -42.03 1.77
CA GLY A 454 4.47 -43.04 1.42
C GLY A 454 5.90 -42.51 1.43
N THR A 455 6.12 -41.20 1.25
CA THR A 455 7.47 -40.62 1.16
C THR A 455 7.79 -39.70 2.33
N LEU A 456 6.98 -38.66 2.55
CA LEU A 456 7.28 -37.68 3.63
C LEU A 456 7.06 -38.30 5.01
N CYS A 457 6.05 -39.13 5.17
CA CYS A 457 5.77 -39.89 6.39
C CYS A 457 6.51 -41.23 6.50
N SER A 458 7.40 -41.59 5.56
CA SER A 458 8.17 -42.81 5.60
C SER A 458 9.24 -42.88 6.70
N VAL A 459 9.48 -41.77 7.38
CA VAL A 459 10.43 -41.62 8.49
C VAL A 459 9.69 -41.45 9.81
N PRO A 460 10.22 -41.91 10.96
CA PRO A 460 9.60 -41.67 12.26
C PRO A 460 9.53 -40.16 12.57
N HIS A 461 8.34 -39.68 12.93
CA HIS A 461 8.09 -38.24 13.14
C HIS A 461 7.94 -37.82 14.60
N HIS A 462 7.96 -38.72 15.54
CA HIS A 462 7.69 -38.44 16.97
C HIS A 462 6.38 -37.66 17.21
N LEU A 463 5.37 -37.91 16.38
CA LEU A 463 4.03 -37.38 16.56
C LEU A 463 3.30 -38.23 17.64
N LYS A 464 2.55 -37.54 18.52
CA LYS A 464 1.61 -38.21 19.41
C LYS A 464 0.47 -38.84 18.58
N ALA A 465 -0.16 -39.90 19.08
CA ALA A 465 -1.26 -40.57 18.37
C ALA A 465 -2.38 -39.65 17.93
N GLU A 466 -2.78 -38.74 18.79
CA GLU A 466 -3.81 -37.70 18.49
C GLU A 466 -3.38 -36.74 17.37
N GLN A 467 -2.12 -36.32 17.36
CA GLN A 467 -1.55 -35.46 16.32
C GLN A 467 -1.54 -36.18 14.97
N PHE A 468 -1.17 -37.47 14.98
CA PHE A 468 -1.19 -38.27 13.77
C PHE A 468 -2.60 -38.44 13.21
N VAL A 469 -3.60 -38.74 14.05
CA VAL A 469 -5.01 -38.84 13.64
C VAL A 469 -5.51 -37.52 13.05
N ARG A 470 -5.20 -36.36 13.68
CA ARG A 470 -5.56 -35.03 13.14
C ARG A 470 -4.92 -34.77 11.78
N LEU A 471 -3.64 -35.06 11.63
CA LEU A 471 -2.91 -34.87 10.36
C LEU A 471 -3.48 -35.79 9.27
N SER A 472 -3.74 -37.08 9.59
CA SER A 472 -4.33 -38.03 8.65
C SER A 472 -5.72 -37.61 8.20
N ARG A 473 -6.57 -37.14 9.12
CA ARG A 473 -7.88 -36.61 8.77
C ARG A 473 -7.77 -35.40 7.84
N ALA A 474 -6.92 -34.42 8.20
CA ALA A 474 -6.71 -33.23 7.38
C ALA A 474 -6.16 -33.57 5.98
N LEU A 475 -5.31 -34.60 5.88
CA LEU A 475 -4.74 -35.04 4.60
C LEU A 475 -5.82 -35.50 3.61
N HIS A 476 -6.94 -36.06 4.10
CA HIS A 476 -8.06 -36.48 3.27
C HIS A 476 -9.17 -35.46 3.11
N GLU A 477 -9.49 -34.71 4.16
CA GLU A 477 -10.58 -33.73 4.17
C GLU A 477 -10.15 -32.36 3.62
N ARG A 478 -8.86 -31.99 3.79
CA ARG A 478 -8.27 -30.70 3.43
C ARG A 478 -6.97 -30.86 2.65
N THR A 479 -6.99 -31.75 1.65
CA THR A 479 -5.81 -32.17 0.87
C THR A 479 -5.03 -30.97 0.32
N GLU A 480 -5.70 -29.99 -0.27
CA GLU A 480 -5.03 -28.82 -0.86
C GLU A 480 -4.41 -27.89 0.19
N ASP A 481 -5.01 -27.76 1.38
CA ASP A 481 -4.40 -27.03 2.49
C ASP A 481 -3.11 -27.72 2.96
N VAL A 482 -3.15 -29.06 3.15
CA VAL A 482 -1.98 -29.83 3.55
C VAL A 482 -0.89 -29.75 2.48
N ARG A 483 -1.27 -29.79 1.20
CA ARG A 483 -0.34 -29.65 0.08
C ARG A 483 0.32 -28.28 0.08
N THR A 484 -0.46 -27.22 0.22
CA THR A 484 0.03 -25.83 0.28
C THR A 484 0.99 -25.65 1.44
N LEU A 485 0.59 -26.08 2.64
CA LEU A 485 1.42 -26.04 3.83
C LEU A 485 2.70 -26.88 3.66
N THR A 486 2.64 -28.02 2.97
CA THR A 486 3.82 -28.87 2.69
C THR A 486 4.84 -28.13 1.81
N LEU A 487 4.39 -27.47 0.74
CA LEU A 487 5.26 -26.65 -0.11
C LEU A 487 5.94 -25.53 0.67
N LEU A 488 5.18 -24.83 1.50
CA LEU A 488 5.71 -23.76 2.37
C LEU A 488 6.64 -24.32 3.45
N ALA A 489 6.30 -25.44 4.08
CA ALA A 489 7.12 -26.09 5.12
C ALA A 489 8.46 -26.58 4.57
N LEU A 490 8.49 -27.14 3.35
CA LEU A 490 9.73 -27.52 2.68
C LEU A 490 10.56 -26.28 2.33
N SER A 491 9.92 -25.18 1.90
CA SER A 491 10.61 -23.90 1.68
C SER A 491 11.18 -23.31 2.97
N ALA A 492 10.44 -23.37 4.06
CA ALA A 492 10.88 -22.89 5.38
C ALA A 492 12.00 -23.74 6.01
N THR A 493 12.11 -24.99 5.58
CA THR A 493 13.11 -25.95 6.10
C THR A 493 14.45 -25.84 5.36
N ALA A 494 14.44 -25.34 4.14
CA ALA A 494 15.61 -25.22 3.27
C ALA A 494 16.71 -24.24 3.76
#